data_bdca6b417a96b2c9bbbb02af738e544c
#
_entry.id   bdca6b417a96b2c9bbbb02af738e544c
#
_cell.length_a   1.000
_cell.length_b   1.000
_cell.length_c   1.000
_cell.angle_alpha   90.00
_cell.angle_beta   90.00
_cell.angle_gamma   90.00
#
_symmetry.space_group_name_H-M   'P 1'
#
loop_
_entity.id
_entity.type
_entity.pdbx_description
1 polymer ?
#
loop_
_entity_poly.entity_id
_entity_poly.type
_entity_poly.pdbx_seq_one_letter_code
_entity_poly.pdbx_strand_id
1 'polypeptide(L)'
;MGHLAVQFATKIGADVTVVTTSPDKEEDARRFGAKDVLINKDGADFSKYKRAFDLVLDTIPYQHDLDRFIPLLKRDATLCRVGVGKLTTPNEYGQMTTVLTRTALAGSNTGGVRETREMLDFCAIQRIKPQITKIPMDGINDAWPKVIAKQARYRFVIDMDMNS
;
A
#
# COMPACT_ATOMS: atom_id res chain seq x y z
N MET A 1 2.38 2.91 4.49
CA MET A 1 1.11 2.12 4.54
C MET A 1 1.31 0.71 3.96
N GLY A 2 1.90 0.55 2.79
CA GLY A 2 1.95 -0.73 2.07
C GLY A 2 2.40 -1.96 2.88
N HIS A 3 3.49 -1.88 3.66
CA HIS A 3 3.99 -3.03 4.42
C HIS A 3 3.00 -3.55 5.50
N LEU A 4 2.16 -2.66 6.06
CA LEU A 4 1.09 -3.09 6.97
C LEU A 4 -0.08 -3.69 6.18
N ALA A 5 -0.45 -3.10 5.04
CA ALA A 5 -1.51 -3.65 4.19
C ALA A 5 -1.21 -5.09 3.76
N VAL A 6 0.04 -5.40 3.40
CA VAL A 6 0.47 -6.78 3.09
C VAL A 6 0.26 -7.71 4.28
N GLN A 7 0.72 -7.31 5.48
CA GLN A 7 0.57 -8.12 6.67
C GLN A 7 -0.92 -8.36 7.03
N PHE A 8 -1.74 -7.30 7.00
CA PHE A 8 -3.18 -7.41 7.25
C PHE A 8 -3.84 -8.37 6.25
N ALA A 9 -3.67 -8.13 4.96
CA ALA A 9 -4.28 -8.95 3.92
C ALA A 9 -3.88 -10.44 4.05
N THR A 10 -2.62 -10.71 4.29
CA THR A 10 -2.13 -12.09 4.53
C THR A 10 -2.77 -12.72 5.77
N LYS A 11 -2.87 -11.97 6.88
CA LYS A 11 -3.43 -12.49 8.13
C LYS A 11 -4.93 -12.72 8.10
N ILE A 12 -5.66 -12.04 7.23
CA ILE A 12 -7.08 -12.35 6.97
C ILE A 12 -7.27 -13.44 5.90
N GLY A 13 -6.18 -14.03 5.39
CA GLY A 13 -6.23 -15.18 4.49
C GLY A 13 -6.20 -14.85 3.00
N ALA A 14 -5.86 -13.63 2.62
CA ALA A 14 -5.75 -13.27 1.20
C ALA A 14 -4.43 -13.74 0.58
N ASP A 15 -4.48 -14.14 -0.69
CA ASP A 15 -3.32 -14.32 -1.54
C ASP A 15 -2.83 -12.94 -2.03
N VAL A 16 -1.74 -12.45 -1.46
CA VAL A 16 -1.26 -11.07 -1.68
C VAL A 16 -0.21 -11.02 -2.78
N THR A 17 -0.43 -10.19 -3.78
CA THR A 17 0.57 -9.77 -4.77
C THR A 17 0.92 -8.30 -4.53
N VAL A 18 2.19 -8.01 -4.32
CA VAL A 18 2.67 -6.62 -4.13
C VAL A 18 3.13 -6.05 -5.46
N VAL A 19 2.68 -4.84 -5.78
CA VAL A 19 3.19 -4.07 -6.91
C VAL A 19 4.10 -2.97 -6.38
N THR A 20 5.35 -2.93 -6.83
CA THR A 20 6.34 -1.94 -6.38
C THR A 20 7.23 -1.48 -7.53
N THR A 21 7.68 -0.23 -7.49
CA THR A 21 8.70 0.29 -8.43
C THR A 21 10.13 0.00 -7.96
N SER A 22 10.31 -0.50 -6.74
CA SER A 22 11.61 -0.68 -6.08
C SER A 22 11.92 -2.17 -5.92
N PRO A 23 12.82 -2.75 -6.74
CA PRO A 23 13.18 -4.17 -6.65
C PRO A 23 13.75 -4.58 -5.29
N ASP A 24 14.46 -3.66 -4.65
CA ASP A 24 15.05 -3.82 -3.32
C ASP A 24 14.02 -4.01 -2.18
N LYS A 25 12.72 -3.87 -2.48
CA LYS A 25 11.60 -4.14 -1.55
C LYS A 25 10.96 -5.51 -1.75
N GLU A 26 11.43 -6.30 -2.71
CA GLU A 26 10.85 -7.63 -2.99
C GLU A 26 11.00 -8.58 -1.80
N GLU A 27 12.20 -8.67 -1.25
CA GLU A 27 12.48 -9.53 -0.08
C GLU A 27 11.62 -9.14 1.12
N ASP A 28 11.52 -7.84 1.40
CA ASP A 28 10.65 -7.33 2.45
C ASP A 28 9.18 -7.68 2.22
N ALA A 29 8.69 -7.53 0.98
CA ALA A 29 7.31 -7.85 0.65
C ALA A 29 7.01 -9.33 0.91
N ARG A 30 7.90 -10.23 0.50
CA ARG A 30 7.78 -11.66 0.76
C ARG A 30 7.83 -11.99 2.26
N ARG A 31 8.72 -11.35 3.01
CA ARG A 31 8.81 -11.48 4.46
C ARG A 31 7.53 -11.03 5.17
N PHE A 32 6.83 -10.03 4.65
CA PHE A 32 5.54 -9.58 5.16
C PHE A 32 4.37 -10.49 4.75
N GLY A 33 4.60 -11.49 3.91
CA GLY A 33 3.63 -12.50 3.52
C GLY A 33 3.12 -12.39 2.08
N ALA A 34 3.71 -11.54 1.24
CA ALA A 34 3.36 -11.51 -0.18
C ALA A 34 3.72 -12.83 -0.86
N LYS A 35 2.75 -13.41 -1.56
CA LYS A 35 2.92 -14.62 -2.38
C LYS A 35 3.65 -14.31 -3.67
N ASP A 36 3.40 -13.13 -4.25
CA ASP A 36 4.07 -12.69 -5.46
C ASP A 36 4.40 -11.18 -5.40
N VAL A 37 5.39 -10.78 -6.20
CA VAL A 37 5.84 -9.39 -6.29
C VAL A 37 6.02 -8.99 -7.74
N LEU A 38 5.37 -7.90 -8.12
CA LEU A 38 5.43 -7.29 -9.45
C LEU A 38 6.29 -6.02 -9.41
N ILE A 39 7.34 -6.02 -10.19
CA ILE A 39 8.16 -4.82 -10.33
C ILE A 39 7.56 -3.93 -11.44
N ASN A 40 6.91 -2.84 -11.03
CA ASN A 40 6.30 -1.86 -11.92
C ASN A 40 7.35 -0.86 -12.42
N LYS A 41 8.16 -1.26 -13.39
CA LYS A 41 9.05 -0.37 -14.17
C LYS A 41 8.41 -0.03 -15.51
N ASP A 42 8.97 0.96 -16.20
CA ASP A 42 8.55 1.29 -17.56
C ASP A 42 8.64 0.05 -18.45
N GLY A 43 7.57 -0.22 -19.20
CA GLY A 43 7.44 -1.42 -20.03
C GLY A 43 7.09 -2.71 -19.28
N ALA A 44 6.82 -2.67 -17.98
CA ALA A 44 6.39 -3.86 -17.24
C ALA A 44 5.09 -4.43 -17.81
N ASP A 45 5.12 -5.72 -18.16
CA ASP A 45 3.96 -6.44 -18.66
C ASP A 45 3.16 -7.07 -17.51
N PHE A 46 1.92 -6.65 -17.36
CA PHE A 46 0.97 -7.19 -16.39
C PHE A 46 -0.05 -8.15 -17.00
N SER A 47 0.11 -8.53 -18.28
CA SER A 47 -0.87 -9.34 -19.02
C SER A 47 -1.19 -10.67 -18.34
N LYS A 48 -0.20 -11.31 -17.69
CA LYS A 48 -0.39 -12.56 -16.93
C LYS A 48 -1.32 -12.42 -15.73
N TYR A 49 -1.54 -11.18 -15.25
CA TYR A 49 -2.42 -10.89 -14.11
C TYR A 49 -3.78 -10.31 -14.54
N LYS A 50 -4.08 -10.29 -15.84
CA LYS A 50 -5.37 -9.82 -16.34
C LYS A 50 -6.51 -10.62 -15.68
N ARG A 51 -7.46 -9.91 -15.06
CA ARG A 51 -8.60 -10.49 -14.33
C ARG A 51 -8.18 -11.49 -13.24
N ALA A 52 -7.10 -11.20 -12.52
CA ALA A 52 -6.56 -12.08 -11.49
C ALA A 52 -7.00 -11.69 -10.07
N PHE A 53 -7.32 -10.42 -9.82
CA PHE A 53 -7.52 -9.92 -8.46
C PHE A 53 -8.96 -9.60 -8.13
N ASP A 54 -9.37 -9.94 -6.91
CA ASP A 54 -10.68 -9.60 -6.32
C ASP A 54 -10.66 -8.19 -5.72
N LEU A 55 -9.49 -7.70 -5.34
CA LEU A 55 -9.27 -6.37 -4.77
C LEU A 55 -7.91 -5.84 -5.20
N VAL A 56 -7.85 -4.59 -5.62
CA VAL A 56 -6.61 -3.82 -5.72
C VAL A 56 -6.66 -2.70 -4.68
N LEU A 57 -5.72 -2.71 -3.73
CA LEU A 57 -5.56 -1.66 -2.74
C LEU A 57 -4.49 -0.68 -3.20
N ASP A 58 -4.90 0.50 -3.63
CA ASP A 58 -4.02 1.54 -4.11
C ASP A 58 -3.56 2.47 -2.99
N THR A 59 -2.28 2.36 -2.63
CA THR A 59 -1.63 3.17 -1.59
C THR A 59 -0.73 4.26 -2.15
N ILE A 60 -0.76 4.50 -3.47
CA ILE A 60 0.13 5.45 -4.14
C ILE A 60 -0.32 6.89 -3.84
N PRO A 61 0.55 7.75 -3.24
CA PRO A 61 0.18 9.09 -2.82
C PRO A 61 0.45 10.16 -3.90
N TYR A 62 0.35 9.80 -5.17
CA TYR A 62 0.52 10.73 -6.30
C TYR A 62 -0.27 10.26 -7.51
N GLN A 63 -0.40 11.15 -8.48
CA GLN A 63 -1.09 10.84 -9.74
C GLN A 63 -0.35 9.70 -10.47
N HIS A 64 -1.12 8.74 -10.96
CA HIS A 64 -0.62 7.63 -11.76
C HIS A 64 -1.75 7.06 -12.63
N ASP A 65 -1.38 6.27 -13.62
CA ASP A 65 -2.30 5.67 -14.57
C ASP A 65 -3.07 4.50 -13.94
N LEU A 66 -4.37 4.69 -13.72
CA LEU A 66 -5.27 3.64 -13.19
C LEU A 66 -5.63 2.59 -14.25
N ASP A 67 -5.59 2.93 -15.53
CA ASP A 67 -5.92 2.01 -16.61
C ASP A 67 -4.93 0.84 -16.72
N ARG A 68 -3.77 0.95 -16.09
CA ARG A 68 -2.83 -0.17 -15.94
C ARG A 68 -3.30 -1.21 -14.89
N PHE A 69 -4.09 -0.82 -13.91
CA PHE A 69 -4.48 -1.66 -12.77
C PHE A 69 -5.92 -2.15 -12.86
N ILE A 70 -6.84 -1.37 -13.43
CA ILE A 70 -8.24 -1.76 -13.58
C ILE A 70 -8.42 -3.08 -14.36
N PRO A 71 -7.69 -3.34 -15.47
CA PRO A 71 -7.80 -4.60 -16.20
C PRO A 71 -7.31 -5.84 -15.45
N LEU A 72 -6.60 -5.65 -14.33
CA LEU A 72 -6.13 -6.73 -13.48
C LEU A 72 -7.23 -7.28 -12.55
N LEU A 73 -8.29 -6.50 -12.37
CA LEU A 73 -9.44 -6.85 -11.55
C LEU A 73 -10.31 -7.91 -12.25
N LYS A 74 -10.79 -8.85 -11.47
CA LYS A 74 -11.88 -9.75 -11.88
C LYS A 74 -13.15 -8.95 -12.12
N ARG A 75 -14.14 -9.59 -12.72
CA ARG A 75 -15.50 -9.03 -12.82
C ARG A 75 -16.07 -8.80 -11.40
N ASP A 76 -16.74 -7.69 -11.20
CA ASP A 76 -17.35 -7.27 -9.92
C ASP A 76 -16.33 -6.96 -8.80
N ALA A 77 -15.03 -6.93 -9.14
CA ALA A 77 -13.98 -6.61 -8.20
C ALA A 77 -13.80 -5.09 -8.02
N THR A 78 -13.03 -4.70 -7.01
CA THR A 78 -12.89 -3.30 -6.61
C THR A 78 -11.43 -2.85 -6.62
N LEU A 79 -11.18 -1.65 -7.16
CA LEU A 79 -9.96 -0.88 -6.87
C LEU A 79 -10.28 0.12 -5.76
N CYS A 80 -9.66 -0.06 -4.59
CA CYS A 80 -9.86 0.82 -3.44
C CYS A 80 -8.64 1.73 -3.24
N ARG A 81 -8.85 3.02 -3.25
CA ARG A 81 -7.81 4.02 -3.04
C ARG A 81 -7.76 4.45 -1.58
N VAL A 82 -6.55 4.40 -1.00
CA VAL A 82 -6.21 4.91 0.33
C VAL A 82 -5.06 5.92 0.27
N GLY A 83 -4.33 5.96 -0.86
CA GLY A 83 -3.32 6.97 -1.13
C GLY A 83 -3.95 8.27 -1.65
N VAL A 84 -3.58 9.40 -1.08
CA VAL A 84 -4.04 10.73 -1.52
C VAL A 84 -2.85 11.49 -2.07
N GLY A 85 -2.93 11.93 -3.33
CA GLY A 85 -1.95 12.79 -3.97
C GLY A 85 -2.25 14.27 -3.77
N LYS A 86 -1.80 15.12 -4.68
CA LYS A 86 -2.18 16.52 -4.69
C LYS A 86 -3.68 16.64 -4.91
N LEU A 87 -4.38 17.37 -4.05
CA LEU A 87 -5.84 17.54 -4.13
C LEU A 87 -6.30 18.23 -5.41
N THR A 88 -5.41 18.99 -6.04
CA THR A 88 -5.68 19.76 -7.27
C THR A 88 -5.45 18.97 -8.55
N THR A 89 -4.93 17.75 -8.48
CA THR A 89 -4.61 16.94 -9.66
C THR A 89 -5.43 15.65 -9.60
N PRO A 90 -6.54 15.56 -10.36
CA PRO A 90 -7.35 14.34 -10.38
C PRO A 90 -6.58 13.20 -11.05
N ASN A 91 -6.87 11.96 -10.63
CA ASN A 91 -6.50 10.81 -11.42
C ASN A 91 -7.57 10.58 -12.50
N GLU A 92 -7.10 10.39 -13.70
CA GLU A 92 -7.94 10.07 -14.85
C GLU A 92 -7.91 8.56 -15.11
N TYR A 93 -8.98 8.04 -15.68
CA TYR A 93 -9.09 6.66 -16.14
C TYR A 93 -10.08 6.58 -17.29
N GLY A 94 -9.91 5.59 -18.16
CA GLY A 94 -10.82 5.32 -19.25
C GLY A 94 -12.18 4.82 -18.73
N GLN A 95 -13.24 5.60 -18.90
CA GLN A 95 -14.58 5.22 -18.43
C GLN A 95 -15.02 3.86 -18.99
N MET A 96 -14.69 3.59 -20.26
CA MET A 96 -15.02 2.33 -20.91
C MET A 96 -14.33 1.13 -20.24
N THR A 97 -13.15 1.31 -19.63
CA THR A 97 -12.44 0.24 -18.95
C THR A 97 -13.26 -0.30 -17.79
N THR A 98 -13.84 0.57 -16.96
CA THR A 98 -14.69 0.15 -15.82
C THR A 98 -16.01 -0.45 -16.27
N VAL A 99 -16.64 0.09 -17.31
CA VAL A 99 -17.91 -0.42 -17.87
C VAL A 99 -17.71 -1.83 -18.41
N LEU A 100 -16.72 -2.05 -19.25
CA LEU A 100 -16.48 -3.35 -19.90
C LEU A 100 -16.02 -4.44 -18.91
N THR A 101 -15.32 -4.06 -17.84
CA THR A 101 -14.87 -4.99 -16.82
C THR A 101 -15.89 -5.18 -15.70
N ARG A 102 -16.91 -4.30 -15.62
CA ARG A 102 -17.89 -4.27 -14.53
C ARG A 102 -17.20 -4.24 -13.16
N THR A 103 -16.31 -3.26 -12.98
CA THR A 103 -15.52 -3.07 -11.76
C THR A 103 -15.93 -1.81 -11.01
N ALA A 104 -15.65 -1.76 -9.71
CA ALA A 104 -15.90 -0.61 -8.86
C ALA A 104 -14.60 0.15 -8.55
N LEU A 105 -14.67 1.48 -8.52
CA LEU A 105 -13.66 2.34 -7.93
C LEU A 105 -14.19 2.86 -6.60
N ALA A 106 -13.45 2.65 -5.54
CA ALA A 106 -13.81 3.05 -4.19
C ALA A 106 -12.68 3.82 -3.52
N GLY A 107 -13.01 4.59 -2.51
CA GLY A 107 -12.06 5.24 -1.62
C GLY A 107 -12.27 4.79 -0.18
N SER A 108 -11.20 4.81 0.62
CA SER A 108 -11.28 4.56 2.05
C SER A 108 -10.51 5.65 2.79
N ASN A 109 -11.08 6.13 3.87
CA ASN A 109 -10.48 7.12 4.75
C ASN A 109 -10.06 6.46 6.08
N THR A 110 -9.47 7.24 6.98
CA THR A 110 -9.12 6.79 8.32
C THR A 110 -10.37 6.45 9.13
N GLY A 111 -10.29 5.35 9.88
CA GLY A 111 -11.35 4.93 10.78
C GLY A 111 -11.44 5.78 12.06
N GLY A 112 -12.54 5.65 12.77
CA GLY A 112 -12.75 6.26 14.09
C GLY A 112 -12.02 5.52 15.21
N VAL A 113 -12.19 6.01 16.45
CA VAL A 113 -11.51 5.44 17.64
C VAL A 113 -11.89 3.97 17.86
N ARG A 114 -13.17 3.61 17.64
CA ARG A 114 -13.62 2.22 17.78
C ARG A 114 -12.92 1.30 16.79
N GLU A 115 -12.92 1.66 15.52
CA GLU A 115 -12.25 0.87 14.46
C GLU A 115 -10.74 0.78 14.68
N THR A 116 -10.13 1.85 15.19
CA THR A 116 -8.71 1.85 15.57
C THR A 116 -8.44 0.84 16.69
N ARG A 117 -9.31 0.75 17.69
CA ARG A 117 -9.18 -0.24 18.78
C ARG A 117 -9.34 -1.66 18.24
N GLU A 118 -10.37 -1.93 17.46
CA GLU A 118 -10.59 -3.24 16.81
C GLU A 118 -9.37 -3.66 15.96
N MET A 119 -8.79 -2.71 15.22
CA MET A 119 -7.58 -2.94 14.45
C MET A 119 -6.37 -3.27 15.33
N LEU A 120 -6.19 -2.57 16.46
CA LEU A 120 -5.10 -2.84 17.41
C LEU A 120 -5.25 -4.20 18.08
N ASP A 121 -6.47 -4.59 18.46
CA ASP A 121 -6.77 -5.92 19.01
C ASP A 121 -6.44 -7.01 17.99
N PHE A 122 -6.84 -6.83 16.73
CA PHE A 122 -6.46 -7.74 15.65
C PHE A 122 -4.94 -7.81 15.47
N CYS A 123 -4.25 -6.67 15.49
CA CYS A 123 -2.78 -6.62 15.40
C CYS A 123 -2.12 -7.42 16.55
N ALA A 124 -2.63 -7.29 17.78
CA ALA A 124 -2.11 -8.01 18.94
C ALA A 124 -2.27 -9.52 18.77
N ILE A 125 -3.47 -9.99 18.40
CA ILE A 125 -3.78 -11.42 18.18
C ILE A 125 -2.93 -11.98 17.03
N GLN A 126 -2.84 -11.29 15.90
CA GLN A 126 -2.15 -11.75 14.69
C GLN A 126 -0.65 -11.44 14.69
N ARG A 127 -0.13 -10.79 15.73
CA ARG A 127 1.27 -10.35 15.85
C ARG A 127 1.74 -9.46 14.70
N ILE A 128 0.84 -8.59 14.19
CA ILE A 128 1.17 -7.62 13.17
C ILE A 128 1.92 -6.47 13.83
N LYS A 129 3.09 -6.12 13.30
CA LYS A 129 3.89 -4.99 13.80
C LYS A 129 4.43 -4.16 12.64
N PRO A 130 4.44 -2.82 12.77
CA PRO A 130 5.14 -1.99 11.81
C PRO A 130 6.65 -2.22 11.92
N GLN A 131 7.33 -2.21 10.78
CA GLN A 131 8.78 -2.07 10.78
C GLN A 131 9.12 -0.58 10.99
N ILE A 132 9.88 -0.28 12.03
CA ILE A 132 10.21 1.07 12.44
C ILE A 132 11.74 1.25 12.58
N THR A 133 12.18 2.49 12.41
CA THR A 133 13.52 2.95 12.81
C THR A 133 13.32 3.97 13.92
N LYS A 134 13.82 3.68 15.11
CA LYS A 134 13.78 4.63 16.23
C LYS A 134 14.84 5.72 16.01
N ILE A 135 14.47 6.95 16.32
CA ILE A 135 15.34 8.11 16.27
C ILE A 135 15.13 8.96 17.53
N PRO A 136 16.16 9.66 18.02
CA PRO A 136 15.99 10.68 19.05
C PRO A 136 15.25 11.91 18.51
N MET A 137 14.80 12.81 19.39
CA MET A 137 14.08 14.02 19.01
C MET A 137 14.89 14.93 18.09
N ASP A 138 16.18 15.09 18.33
CA ASP A 138 17.09 15.90 17.54
C ASP A 138 17.39 15.30 16.15
N GLY A 139 17.17 14.00 15.98
CA GLY A 139 17.32 13.29 14.70
C GLY A 139 16.21 13.57 13.67
N ILE A 140 15.19 14.37 13.96
CA ILE A 140 14.04 14.64 13.08
C ILE A 140 14.50 15.29 11.76
N ASN A 141 15.38 16.29 11.85
CA ASN A 141 15.84 17.03 10.68
C ASN A 141 16.66 16.17 9.71
N ASP A 142 17.35 15.15 10.21
CA ASP A 142 18.08 14.17 9.39
C ASP A 142 17.18 13.08 8.81
N ALA A 143 16.11 12.75 9.52
CA ALA A 143 15.16 11.74 9.08
C ALA A 143 14.20 12.26 7.99
N TRP A 144 13.82 13.53 8.04
CA TRP A 144 12.84 14.10 7.13
C TRP A 144 13.24 14.04 5.65
N PRO A 145 14.47 14.41 5.24
CA PRO A 145 14.93 14.23 3.87
C PRO A 145 14.87 12.77 3.40
N LYS A 146 15.14 11.80 4.28
CA LYS A 146 15.06 10.36 3.97
C LYS A 146 13.62 9.91 3.72
N VAL A 147 12.65 10.49 4.44
CA VAL A 147 11.22 10.23 4.16
C VAL A 147 10.83 10.74 2.79
N ILE A 148 11.22 11.98 2.45
CA ILE A 148 10.97 12.59 1.14
C ILE A 148 11.60 11.76 0.01
N ALA A 149 12.84 11.30 0.22
CA ALA A 149 13.57 10.46 -0.72
C ALA A 149 13.08 9.00 -0.79
N LYS A 150 11.99 8.64 -0.06
CA LYS A 150 11.42 7.28 0.02
C LYS A 150 12.41 6.22 0.57
N GLN A 151 13.38 6.63 1.36
CA GLN A 151 14.40 5.76 1.96
C GLN A 151 14.01 5.20 3.33
N ALA A 152 12.89 5.64 3.90
CA ALA A 152 12.38 5.11 5.17
C ALA A 152 11.94 3.64 5.04
N ARG A 153 12.40 2.77 5.95
CA ARG A 153 12.08 1.33 6.00
C ARG A 153 11.39 0.96 7.32
N TYR A 154 10.12 1.26 7.53
CA TYR A 154 9.18 1.97 6.62
C TYR A 154 8.66 3.23 7.31
N ARG A 155 9.06 3.44 8.56
CA ARG A 155 8.64 4.56 9.39
C ARG A 155 9.73 4.92 10.39
N PHE A 156 10.00 6.20 10.53
CA PHE A 156 10.73 6.71 11.68
C PHE A 156 9.77 6.92 12.85
N VAL A 157 10.21 6.55 14.04
CA VAL A 157 9.49 6.79 15.30
C VAL A 157 10.43 7.51 16.25
N ILE A 158 10.00 8.66 16.74
CA ILE A 158 10.75 9.42 17.73
C ILE A 158 10.60 8.68 19.06
N ASP A 159 11.72 8.26 19.62
CA ASP A 159 11.76 7.66 20.94
C ASP A 159 12.13 8.75 21.95
N MET A 160 11.18 9.09 22.82
CA MET A 160 11.35 10.17 23.79
C MET A 160 12.36 9.84 24.86
N ASP A 161 12.61 8.55 25.11
CA ASP A 161 13.56 8.07 26.15
C ASP A 161 15.01 8.06 25.63
N MET A 162 15.25 8.18 24.32
CA MET A 162 16.62 8.19 23.77
C MET A 162 17.38 9.50 24.03
N ASN A 163 16.73 10.51 24.58
CA ASN A 163 17.33 11.82 24.91
C ASN A 163 17.55 12.04 26.42
N SER A 164 17.33 11.01 27.23
CA SER A 164 17.55 11.03 28.69
C SER A 164 18.92 10.48 29.07
#